data_a9d2d03d74bfbb0a4137eeec31ed6d91
#
_entry.id   a9d2d03d74bfbb0a4137eeec31ed6d91
#
_cell.length_a   1.000
_cell.length_b   1.000
_cell.length_c   1.000
_cell.angle_alpha   90.00
_cell.angle_beta   90.00
_cell.angle_gamma   90.00
#
_symmetry.space_group_name_H-M   'P 1'
#
loop_
_entity.id
_entity.type
_entity.pdbx_description
1 polymer ?
#
loop_
_entity_poly.entity_id
_entity_poly.type
_entity_poly.pdbx_seq_one_letter_code
_entity_poly.pdbx_strand_id
1 'polypeptide(L)'
;MKEIVLITGASGTLAKSVAKKLELDGFEVLFYSSNINIANDENIFYWDVENKIFDKTPLDKCSHIIHLSGYSIINKWSEKNKKKMYSSRVNAAKLLFDYCKEKEINIKTFISASAIGYYGFDSIGLKNENDLPSKDWLSKLAVDWESAANAFEGIDSRVIKLRISLILTKTTGFLKPILLSMKLGVAPILGNRKQSFEWIHLDDLASFILFSLKNKNVSGAYNIATDKKTNQEDFLNIIKKKYFKYSLLLKIPTFVLKLLLGQRIKIVSSDIAVSVDKLKSTGFLFKYPNVDVAI
;
A
#
# COMPACT_ATOMS: atom_id res chain seq x y z
N MET A 1 28.60 6.72 9.66
CA MET A 1 28.16 6.29 8.31
C MET A 1 26.66 6.51 8.22
N LYS A 2 26.15 6.91 7.05
CA LYS A 2 24.70 7.01 6.82
C LYS A 2 24.08 5.61 6.86
N GLU A 3 22.90 5.48 7.47
CA GLU A 3 22.13 4.22 7.38
C GLU A 3 21.56 4.07 5.99
N ILE A 4 21.64 2.87 5.43
CA ILE A 4 21.18 2.55 4.06
C ILE A 4 19.84 1.82 4.14
N VAL A 5 18.87 2.33 3.37
CA VAL A 5 17.52 1.77 3.26
C VAL A 5 17.31 1.22 1.85
N LEU A 6 17.03 -0.06 1.75
CA LEU A 6 16.63 -0.69 0.48
C LEU A 6 15.11 -0.62 0.30
N ILE A 7 14.64 -0.02 -0.79
CA ILE A 7 13.22 0.03 -1.16
C ILE A 7 12.97 -0.85 -2.37
N THR A 8 12.00 -1.75 -2.30
CA THR A 8 11.58 -2.51 -3.48
C THR A 8 10.45 -1.79 -4.23
N GLY A 9 10.46 -1.87 -5.57
CA GLY A 9 9.42 -1.25 -6.41
C GLY A 9 9.72 0.21 -6.78
N ALA A 10 10.93 0.49 -7.25
CA ALA A 10 11.47 1.82 -7.61
C ALA A 10 10.54 2.70 -8.47
N SER A 11 9.77 2.12 -9.40
CA SER A 11 8.84 2.86 -10.26
C SER A 11 7.57 3.34 -9.54
N GLY A 12 7.30 2.84 -8.32
CA GLY A 12 6.09 3.12 -7.56
C GLY A 12 6.03 4.55 -7.01
N THR A 13 4.86 5.20 -7.10
CA THR A 13 4.65 6.55 -6.56
C THR A 13 4.94 6.60 -5.05
N LEU A 14 4.55 5.58 -4.30
CA LEU A 14 4.83 5.49 -2.87
C LEU A 14 6.33 5.35 -2.60
N ALA A 15 7.02 4.47 -3.33
CA ALA A 15 8.46 4.26 -3.17
C ALA A 15 9.25 5.56 -3.38
N LYS A 16 8.91 6.33 -4.42
CA LYS A 16 9.52 7.64 -4.69
C LYS A 16 9.22 8.66 -3.59
N SER A 17 7.99 8.68 -3.07
CA SER A 17 7.61 9.59 -1.98
C SER A 17 8.33 9.26 -0.67
N VAL A 18 8.49 7.97 -0.36
CA VAL A 18 9.22 7.48 0.81
C VAL A 18 10.71 7.81 0.69
N ALA A 19 11.32 7.51 -0.47
CA ALA A 19 12.72 7.80 -0.71
C ALA A 19 13.06 9.27 -0.50
N LYS A 20 12.26 10.17 -1.10
CA LYS A 20 12.45 11.61 -0.90
C LYS A 20 12.47 12.03 0.58
N LYS A 21 11.59 11.43 1.40
CA LYS A 21 11.57 11.75 2.84
C LYS A 21 12.76 11.17 3.59
N LEU A 22 13.18 9.96 3.24
CA LEU A 22 14.36 9.31 3.82
C LEU A 22 15.65 10.07 3.50
N GLU A 23 15.83 10.47 2.25
CA GLU A 23 16.98 11.24 1.80
C GLU A 23 17.08 12.61 2.51
N LEU A 24 15.94 13.30 2.67
CA LEU A 24 15.86 14.56 3.43
C LEU A 24 16.17 14.37 4.92
N ASP A 25 15.93 13.19 5.47
CA ASP A 25 16.24 12.82 6.86
C ASP A 25 17.67 12.24 7.02
N GLY A 26 18.45 12.18 5.93
CA GLY A 26 19.86 11.80 5.93
C GLY A 26 20.16 10.33 5.66
N PHE A 27 19.16 9.51 5.33
CA PHE A 27 19.40 8.13 4.89
C PHE A 27 19.95 8.09 3.47
N GLU A 28 20.69 7.05 3.16
CA GLU A 28 20.99 6.64 1.79
C GLU A 28 19.94 5.66 1.31
N VAL A 29 19.42 5.84 0.09
CA VAL A 29 18.35 5.00 -0.43
C VAL A 29 18.80 4.24 -1.66
N LEU A 30 18.66 2.92 -1.62
CA LEU A 30 18.87 2.01 -2.75
C LEU A 30 17.54 1.39 -3.15
N PHE A 31 17.41 0.99 -4.41
CA PHE A 31 16.17 0.42 -4.92
C PHE A 31 16.38 -0.90 -5.63
N TYR A 32 15.36 -1.79 -5.52
CA TYR A 32 15.17 -2.85 -6.48
C TYR A 32 14.06 -2.53 -7.49
N SER A 33 14.33 -2.83 -8.77
CA SER A 33 13.38 -2.73 -9.86
C SER A 33 13.40 -3.99 -10.73
N SER A 34 12.23 -4.46 -11.13
CA SER A 34 12.09 -5.48 -12.18
C SER A 34 12.12 -4.89 -13.60
N ASN A 35 12.15 -3.57 -13.73
CA ASN A 35 12.29 -2.88 -15.01
C ASN A 35 13.78 -2.60 -15.27
N ILE A 36 14.34 -3.35 -16.20
CA ILE A 36 15.76 -3.24 -16.57
C ILE A 36 16.12 -1.86 -17.15
N ASN A 37 15.16 -1.17 -17.77
CA ASN A 37 15.41 0.14 -18.38
C ASN A 37 15.70 1.26 -17.38
N ILE A 38 15.32 1.09 -16.13
CA ILE A 38 15.60 2.05 -15.05
C ILE A 38 16.63 1.52 -14.05
N ALA A 39 17.06 0.28 -14.18
CA ALA A 39 18.04 -0.36 -13.29
C ALA A 39 19.49 0.03 -13.60
N ASN A 40 19.74 1.04 -14.45
CA ASN A 40 21.07 1.56 -14.76
C ASN A 40 21.34 2.91 -14.06
N ASP A 41 20.37 3.43 -13.30
CA ASP A 41 20.58 4.59 -12.45
C ASP A 41 21.43 4.18 -11.23
N GLU A 42 22.30 5.05 -10.73
CA GLU A 42 23.30 4.74 -9.69
C GLU A 42 22.76 4.02 -8.44
N ASN A 43 21.47 4.24 -8.10
CA ASN A 43 20.86 3.69 -6.89
C ASN A 43 19.76 2.66 -7.17
N ILE A 44 19.56 2.25 -8.44
CA ILE A 44 18.51 1.31 -8.84
C ILE A 44 19.13 0.03 -9.39
N PHE A 45 18.90 -1.07 -8.72
CA PHE A 45 19.45 -2.38 -9.03
C PHE A 45 18.38 -3.29 -9.62
N TYR A 46 18.78 -4.11 -10.59
CA TYR A 46 17.87 -5.07 -11.20
C TYR A 46 17.59 -6.26 -10.29
N TRP A 47 16.35 -6.71 -10.29
CA TRP A 47 15.96 -8.00 -9.75
C TRP A 47 14.85 -8.66 -10.56
N ASP A 48 14.93 -9.98 -10.68
CA ASP A 48 13.91 -10.86 -11.24
C ASP A 48 13.55 -11.92 -10.19
N VAL A 49 12.40 -11.70 -9.53
CA VAL A 49 11.92 -12.56 -8.45
C VAL A 49 11.54 -13.96 -8.97
N GLU A 50 11.04 -14.06 -10.21
CA GLU A 50 10.58 -15.30 -10.80
C GLU A 50 11.75 -16.25 -11.08
N ASN A 51 12.85 -15.70 -11.61
CA ASN A 51 14.07 -16.46 -11.92
C ASN A 51 15.12 -16.41 -10.79
N LYS A 52 14.82 -15.74 -9.67
CA LYS A 52 15.74 -15.54 -8.53
C LYS A 52 17.07 -14.86 -8.92
N ILE A 53 17.04 -13.99 -9.92
CA ILE A 53 18.19 -13.23 -10.39
C ILE A 53 18.10 -11.84 -9.78
N PHE A 54 19.14 -11.42 -9.05
CA PHE A 54 19.20 -10.06 -8.49
C PHE A 54 20.63 -9.65 -8.17
N ASP A 55 20.92 -8.36 -8.25
CA ASP A 55 22.14 -7.79 -7.73
C ASP A 55 22.12 -7.85 -6.21
N LYS A 56 23.19 -8.37 -5.60
CA LYS A 56 23.29 -8.59 -4.16
C LYS A 56 23.77 -7.37 -3.41
N THR A 57 24.44 -6.46 -4.10
CA THR A 57 25.08 -5.26 -3.54
C THR A 57 24.18 -4.43 -2.61
N PRO A 58 22.89 -4.18 -2.95
CA PRO A 58 22.01 -3.41 -2.06
C PRO A 58 21.74 -4.12 -0.73
N LEU A 59 21.56 -5.45 -0.78
CA LEU A 59 21.30 -6.25 0.43
C LEU A 59 22.52 -6.32 1.33
N ASP A 60 23.71 -6.47 0.74
CA ASP A 60 24.98 -6.54 1.49
C ASP A 60 25.31 -5.23 2.24
N LYS A 61 24.72 -4.11 1.79
CA LYS A 61 24.99 -2.78 2.35
C LYS A 61 23.87 -2.24 3.25
N CYS A 62 22.60 -2.66 3.03
CA CYS A 62 21.48 -2.04 3.72
C CYS A 62 21.33 -2.54 5.16
N SER A 63 20.83 -1.66 6.02
CA SER A 63 20.42 -1.98 7.39
C SER A 63 18.92 -2.02 7.57
N HIS A 64 18.15 -1.55 6.58
CA HIS A 64 16.70 -1.53 6.61
C HIS A 64 16.14 -1.88 5.23
N ILE A 65 15.00 -2.58 5.21
CA ILE A 65 14.29 -2.92 3.99
C ILE A 65 12.85 -2.40 4.07
N ILE A 66 12.41 -1.71 3.02
CA ILE A 66 11.01 -1.29 2.83
C ILE A 66 10.47 -1.99 1.59
N HIS A 67 9.63 -3.00 1.80
CA HIS A 67 9.10 -3.86 0.75
C HIS A 67 7.76 -3.31 0.22
N LEU A 68 7.81 -2.56 -0.90
CA LEU A 68 6.66 -1.92 -1.54
C LEU A 68 6.35 -2.49 -2.94
N SER A 69 7.12 -3.46 -3.41
CA SER A 69 6.88 -4.03 -4.73
C SER A 69 5.57 -4.79 -4.80
N GLY A 70 4.86 -4.66 -5.91
CA GLY A 70 3.61 -5.38 -6.11
C GLY A 70 3.04 -5.17 -7.50
N TYR A 71 2.80 -6.26 -8.23
CA TYR A 71 2.04 -6.21 -9.47
C TYR A 71 0.62 -5.72 -9.19
N SER A 72 0.13 -4.78 -10.00
CA SER A 72 -1.11 -4.05 -9.71
C SER A 72 -2.33 -4.97 -9.60
N ILE A 73 -3.08 -4.87 -8.49
CA ILE A 73 -4.33 -5.61 -8.25
C ILE A 73 -5.49 -5.13 -9.12
N ILE A 74 -5.34 -3.97 -9.77
CA ILE A 74 -6.34 -3.44 -10.73
C ILE A 74 -6.29 -4.22 -12.03
N ASN A 75 -5.21 -4.92 -12.35
CA ASN A 75 -5.15 -5.80 -13.52
C ASN A 75 -6.16 -6.95 -13.41
N LYS A 76 -6.63 -7.46 -14.58
CA LYS A 76 -7.58 -8.58 -14.63
C LYS A 76 -7.10 -9.77 -13.76
N TRP A 77 -8.00 -10.36 -12.97
CA TRP A 77 -7.69 -11.47 -12.07
C TRP A 77 -7.68 -12.83 -12.78
N SER A 78 -6.91 -12.94 -13.86
CA SER A 78 -6.58 -14.22 -14.47
C SER A 78 -5.55 -14.96 -13.61
N GLU A 79 -5.45 -16.29 -13.72
CA GLU A 79 -4.49 -17.09 -12.96
C GLU A 79 -3.04 -16.62 -13.20
N LYS A 80 -2.70 -16.23 -14.44
CA LYS A 80 -1.39 -15.64 -14.77
C LYS A 80 -1.12 -14.35 -13.98
N ASN A 81 -2.10 -13.46 -13.87
CA ASN A 81 -1.93 -12.20 -13.14
C ASN A 81 -1.96 -12.41 -11.63
N LYS A 82 -2.76 -13.34 -11.12
CA LYS A 82 -2.73 -13.72 -9.69
C LYS A 82 -1.36 -14.27 -9.29
N LYS A 83 -0.74 -15.13 -10.11
CA LYS A 83 0.63 -15.58 -9.90
C LYS A 83 1.63 -14.42 -9.83
N LYS A 84 1.53 -13.43 -10.75
CA LYS A 84 2.36 -12.23 -10.69
C LYS A 84 2.12 -11.39 -9.45
N MET A 85 0.85 -11.24 -9.03
CA MET A 85 0.48 -10.52 -7.80
C MET A 85 1.06 -11.20 -6.56
N TYR A 86 1.04 -12.52 -6.52
CA TYR A 86 1.62 -13.34 -5.46
C TYR A 86 3.16 -13.24 -5.47
N SER A 87 3.78 -13.50 -6.61
CA SER A 87 5.24 -13.51 -6.75
C SER A 87 5.86 -12.17 -6.39
N SER A 88 5.30 -11.06 -6.89
CA SER A 88 5.82 -9.73 -6.62
C SER A 88 5.72 -9.27 -5.16
N ARG A 89 4.98 -9.99 -4.33
CA ARG A 89 4.78 -9.70 -2.89
C ARG A 89 5.41 -10.75 -2.01
N VAL A 90 4.87 -11.96 -2.10
CA VAL A 90 5.23 -13.08 -1.21
C VAL A 90 6.60 -13.66 -1.58
N ASN A 91 6.79 -14.05 -2.85
CA ASN A 91 8.07 -14.63 -3.27
C ASN A 91 9.19 -13.60 -3.23
N ALA A 92 8.88 -12.34 -3.50
CA ALA A 92 9.82 -11.24 -3.37
C ALA A 92 10.32 -11.08 -1.93
N ALA A 93 9.42 -11.06 -0.94
CA ALA A 93 9.81 -11.00 0.47
C ALA A 93 10.61 -12.22 0.91
N LYS A 94 10.20 -13.43 0.45
CA LYS A 94 10.94 -14.68 0.73
C LYS A 94 12.34 -14.65 0.13
N LEU A 95 12.50 -14.18 -1.11
CA LEU A 95 13.81 -14.09 -1.76
C LEU A 95 14.78 -13.18 -0.97
N LEU A 96 14.27 -12.05 -0.48
CA LEU A 96 15.05 -11.14 0.38
C LEU A 96 15.44 -11.81 1.69
N PHE A 97 14.47 -12.47 2.35
CA PHE A 97 14.69 -13.17 3.61
C PHE A 97 15.71 -14.29 3.48
N ASP A 98 15.54 -15.17 2.46
CA ASP A 98 16.42 -16.32 2.25
C ASP A 98 17.88 -15.88 2.08
N TYR A 99 18.11 -14.81 1.29
CA TYR A 99 19.44 -14.25 1.11
C TYR A 99 20.00 -13.64 2.40
N CYS A 100 19.22 -12.81 3.09
CA CYS A 100 19.67 -12.20 4.35
C CYS A 100 20.03 -13.26 5.39
N LYS A 101 19.24 -14.32 5.50
CA LYS A 101 19.46 -15.43 6.42
C LYS A 101 20.70 -16.23 6.04
N GLU A 102 20.86 -16.57 4.75
CA GLU A 102 22.02 -17.33 4.26
C GLU A 102 23.35 -16.59 4.50
N LYS A 103 23.33 -15.25 4.32
CA LYS A 103 24.52 -14.41 4.45
C LYS A 103 24.67 -13.76 5.83
N GLU A 104 23.81 -14.11 6.78
CA GLU A 104 23.79 -13.54 8.14
C GLU A 104 23.77 -12.00 8.15
N ILE A 105 23.01 -11.39 7.19
CA ILE A 105 22.91 -9.94 7.06
C ILE A 105 21.98 -9.40 8.16
N ASN A 106 22.49 -8.47 8.95
CA ASN A 106 21.73 -7.85 10.04
C ASN A 106 20.80 -6.75 9.50
N ILE A 107 19.53 -7.11 9.26
CA ILE A 107 18.46 -6.18 8.90
C ILE A 107 17.77 -5.70 10.18
N LYS A 108 18.04 -4.46 10.60
CA LYS A 108 17.44 -3.87 11.82
C LYS A 108 15.92 -3.74 11.73
N THR A 109 15.39 -3.40 10.56
CA THR A 109 13.94 -3.17 10.36
C THR A 109 13.50 -3.64 8.98
N PHE A 110 12.44 -4.43 8.95
CA PHE A 110 11.72 -4.81 7.73
C PHE A 110 10.32 -4.21 7.75
N ILE A 111 10.04 -3.25 6.86
CA ILE A 111 8.71 -2.67 6.69
C ILE A 111 8.09 -3.25 5.43
N SER A 112 6.97 -3.93 5.56
CA SER A 112 6.24 -4.50 4.43
C SER A 112 4.92 -3.78 4.20
N ALA A 113 4.62 -3.44 2.96
CA ALA A 113 3.24 -3.16 2.60
C ALA A 113 2.39 -4.43 2.79
N SER A 114 1.13 -4.21 3.13
CA SER A 114 0.00 -5.13 3.15
C SER A 114 -1.23 -4.35 2.71
N ALA A 115 -2.44 -4.84 2.91
CA ALA A 115 -3.65 -4.14 2.52
C ALA A 115 -4.80 -4.42 3.50
N ILE A 116 -5.74 -3.45 3.67
CA ILE A 116 -6.98 -3.69 4.42
C ILE A 116 -7.84 -4.81 3.81
N GLY A 117 -7.57 -5.22 2.57
CA GLY A 117 -8.12 -6.44 1.96
C GLY A 117 -7.83 -7.73 2.76
N TYR A 118 -6.93 -7.69 3.74
CA TYR A 118 -6.74 -8.73 4.75
C TYR A 118 -8.06 -9.13 5.43
N TYR A 119 -8.95 -8.16 5.68
CA TYR A 119 -10.24 -8.41 6.34
C TYR A 119 -11.32 -8.95 5.40
N GLY A 120 -11.08 -8.91 4.08
CA GLY A 120 -11.96 -9.48 3.06
C GLY A 120 -13.13 -8.62 2.64
N PHE A 121 -13.76 -9.04 1.55
CA PHE A 121 -14.84 -8.27 0.91
C PHE A 121 -16.18 -8.29 1.68
N ASP A 122 -16.41 -9.34 2.47
CA ASP A 122 -17.65 -9.52 3.26
C ASP A 122 -17.41 -9.12 4.73
N SER A 123 -16.49 -8.19 4.96
CA SER A 123 -16.17 -7.66 6.28
C SER A 123 -17.37 -6.97 6.90
N ILE A 124 -17.63 -7.22 8.18
CA ILE A 124 -18.72 -6.59 8.94
C ILE A 124 -18.13 -5.87 10.14
N GLY A 125 -18.59 -4.63 10.38
CA GLY A 125 -18.17 -3.83 11.51
C GLY A 125 -16.77 -3.24 11.38
N LEU A 126 -16.36 -2.50 12.40
CA LEU A 126 -15.05 -1.85 12.47
C LEU A 126 -13.97 -2.87 12.80
N LYS A 127 -12.95 -3.01 11.95
CA LYS A 127 -11.84 -3.96 12.10
C LYS A 127 -10.63 -3.31 12.73
N ASN A 128 -10.02 -4.01 13.67
CA ASN A 128 -8.72 -3.67 14.26
C ASN A 128 -7.67 -4.71 13.87
N GLU A 129 -6.41 -4.48 14.25
CA GLU A 129 -5.28 -5.30 13.82
C GLU A 129 -5.30 -6.74 14.38
N ASN A 130 -6.07 -7.00 15.44
CA ASN A 130 -6.23 -8.32 16.05
C ASN A 130 -7.36 -9.14 15.41
N ASP A 131 -8.21 -8.53 14.57
CA ASP A 131 -9.27 -9.23 13.88
C ASP A 131 -8.70 -10.23 12.87
N LEU A 132 -9.40 -11.37 12.73
CA LEU A 132 -8.99 -12.46 11.84
C LEU A 132 -9.16 -12.08 10.36
N PRO A 133 -8.33 -12.67 9.48
CA PRO A 133 -8.48 -12.49 8.05
C PRO A 133 -9.71 -13.20 7.51
N SER A 134 -10.19 -12.78 6.36
CA SER A 134 -11.21 -13.50 5.60
C SER A 134 -10.62 -14.69 4.84
N LYS A 135 -11.51 -15.45 4.17
CA LYS A 135 -11.14 -16.62 3.37
C LYS A 135 -11.05 -16.34 1.86
N ASP A 136 -11.35 -15.11 1.43
CA ASP A 136 -11.29 -14.78 0.02
C ASP A 136 -9.84 -14.69 -0.50
N TRP A 137 -9.70 -14.65 -1.82
CA TRP A 137 -8.41 -14.69 -2.49
C TRP A 137 -7.47 -13.53 -2.11
N LEU A 138 -8.00 -12.29 -2.01
CA LEU A 138 -7.16 -11.13 -1.65
C LEU A 138 -6.75 -11.17 -0.20
N SER A 139 -7.62 -11.64 0.68
CA SER A 139 -7.30 -11.85 2.09
C SER A 139 -6.19 -12.89 2.25
N LYS A 140 -6.29 -14.05 1.55
CA LYS A 140 -5.23 -15.05 1.55
C LYS A 140 -3.89 -14.48 1.04
N LEU A 141 -3.92 -13.69 -0.04
CA LEU A 141 -2.72 -13.02 -0.53
C LEU A 141 -2.10 -12.10 0.52
N ALA A 142 -2.92 -11.33 1.26
CA ALA A 142 -2.43 -10.46 2.31
C ALA A 142 -1.85 -11.25 3.50
N VAL A 143 -2.49 -12.35 3.89
CA VAL A 143 -2.00 -13.26 4.94
C VAL A 143 -0.63 -13.85 4.57
N ASP A 144 -0.50 -14.38 3.37
CA ASP A 144 0.76 -14.97 2.90
C ASP A 144 1.87 -13.91 2.80
N TRP A 145 1.51 -12.69 2.41
CA TRP A 145 2.43 -11.56 2.35
C TRP A 145 2.92 -11.15 3.74
N GLU A 146 2.00 -11.00 4.72
CA GLU A 146 2.35 -10.72 6.11
C GLU A 146 3.17 -11.87 6.73
N SER A 147 2.86 -13.12 6.40
CA SER A 147 3.63 -14.29 6.84
C SER A 147 5.07 -14.27 6.31
N ALA A 148 5.25 -13.92 5.03
CA ALA A 148 6.60 -13.77 4.46
C ALA A 148 7.39 -12.62 5.10
N ALA A 149 6.70 -11.54 5.50
CA ALA A 149 7.33 -10.45 6.26
C ALA A 149 7.73 -10.90 7.67
N ASN A 150 6.87 -11.66 8.36
CA ASN A 150 7.14 -12.17 9.71
C ASN A 150 8.39 -13.07 9.77
N ALA A 151 8.77 -13.72 8.67
CA ALA A 151 9.99 -14.52 8.64
C ALA A 151 11.23 -13.73 9.08
N PHE A 152 11.28 -12.42 8.83
CA PHE A 152 12.39 -11.55 9.24
C PHE A 152 12.55 -11.43 10.76
N GLU A 153 11.51 -11.71 11.57
CA GLU A 153 11.64 -11.81 13.03
C GLU A 153 12.60 -12.94 13.42
N GLY A 154 12.71 -13.99 12.60
CA GLY A 154 13.65 -15.10 12.80
C GLY A 154 15.13 -14.76 12.57
N ILE A 155 15.44 -13.55 12.12
CA ILE A 155 16.81 -12.98 12.03
C ILE A 155 16.90 -11.68 12.81
N ASP A 156 16.16 -11.56 13.91
CA ASP A 156 16.13 -10.45 14.85
C ASP A 156 15.76 -9.08 14.25
N SER A 157 15.07 -9.08 13.09
CA SER A 157 14.58 -7.84 12.50
C SER A 157 13.28 -7.39 13.16
N ARG A 158 13.15 -6.09 13.40
CA ARG A 158 11.86 -5.49 13.77
C ARG A 158 10.94 -5.42 12.55
N VAL A 159 9.83 -6.12 12.57
CA VAL A 159 8.89 -6.25 11.45
C VAL A 159 7.69 -5.32 11.62
N ILE A 160 7.35 -4.56 10.57
CA ILE A 160 6.18 -3.69 10.51
C ILE A 160 5.38 -4.01 9.25
N LYS A 161 4.08 -4.26 9.40
CA LYS A 161 3.17 -4.61 8.30
C LYS A 161 2.12 -3.53 8.17
N LEU A 162 2.04 -2.91 7.00
CA LEU A 162 1.18 -1.77 6.73
C LEU A 162 -0.06 -2.25 5.96
N ARG A 163 -1.20 -2.45 6.63
CA ARG A 163 -2.49 -2.77 6.01
C ARG A 163 -3.07 -1.49 5.40
N ILE A 164 -2.58 -1.17 4.22
CA ILE A 164 -2.84 0.09 3.53
C ILE A 164 -4.26 0.09 2.95
N SER A 165 -4.98 1.19 3.19
CA SER A 165 -6.25 1.53 2.54
C SER A 165 -6.03 2.15 1.15
N LEU A 166 -7.01 2.83 0.57
CA LEU A 166 -6.84 3.51 -0.71
C LEU A 166 -5.86 4.68 -0.57
N ILE A 167 -4.78 4.65 -1.36
CA ILE A 167 -3.82 5.77 -1.37
C ILE A 167 -4.40 6.92 -2.18
N LEU A 168 -4.61 8.06 -1.53
CA LEU A 168 -5.12 9.28 -2.14
C LEU A 168 -3.98 10.14 -2.66
N THR A 169 -4.02 10.43 -3.96
CA THR A 169 -3.12 11.36 -4.65
C THR A 169 -3.83 11.95 -5.86
N LYS A 170 -3.58 13.23 -6.16
CA LYS A 170 -4.24 13.95 -7.27
C LYS A 170 -3.80 13.47 -8.66
N THR A 171 -2.58 12.99 -8.78
CA THR A 171 -1.93 12.74 -10.08
C THR A 171 -2.03 11.31 -10.57
N THR A 172 -2.21 10.35 -9.67
CA THR A 172 -2.20 8.91 -9.98
C THR A 172 -3.27 8.15 -9.19
N GLY A 173 -3.41 6.85 -9.45
CA GLY A 173 -4.25 5.95 -8.68
C GLY A 173 -5.74 6.17 -8.84
N PHE A 174 -6.49 5.87 -7.77
CA PHE A 174 -7.95 5.80 -7.74
C PHE A 174 -8.66 7.15 -7.98
N LEU A 175 -8.10 8.24 -7.49
CA LEU A 175 -8.74 9.56 -7.54
C LEU A 175 -8.76 10.15 -8.95
N LYS A 176 -7.72 9.92 -9.75
CA LYS A 176 -7.60 10.51 -11.10
C LYS A 176 -8.80 10.22 -12.01
N PRO A 177 -9.28 8.98 -12.20
CA PRO A 177 -10.46 8.71 -13.02
C PRO A 177 -11.75 9.32 -12.44
N ILE A 178 -11.88 9.42 -11.11
CA ILE A 178 -13.02 10.08 -10.48
C ILE A 178 -13.02 11.59 -10.80
N LEU A 179 -11.89 12.26 -10.62
CA LEU A 179 -11.78 13.70 -10.96
C LEU A 179 -12.06 13.96 -12.43
N LEU A 180 -11.59 13.08 -13.34
CA LEU A 180 -11.88 13.20 -14.77
C LEU A 180 -13.38 13.04 -15.05
N SER A 181 -14.04 12.06 -14.46
CA SER A 181 -15.49 11.86 -14.59
C SER A 181 -16.27 13.06 -14.03
N MET A 182 -15.86 13.61 -12.88
CA MET A 182 -16.50 14.78 -12.28
C MET A 182 -16.32 16.04 -13.14
N LYS A 183 -15.18 16.20 -13.79
CA LYS A 183 -14.95 17.26 -14.78
C LYS A 183 -15.91 17.15 -15.98
N LEU A 184 -16.32 15.93 -16.33
CA LEU A 184 -17.32 15.65 -17.37
C LEU A 184 -18.76 15.68 -16.84
N GLY A 185 -19.00 16.14 -15.61
CA GLY A 185 -20.31 16.31 -15.02
C GLY A 185 -20.84 15.11 -14.21
N VAL A 186 -20.06 14.04 -14.05
CA VAL A 186 -20.50 12.81 -13.36
C VAL A 186 -19.63 12.52 -12.14
N ALA A 187 -20.24 12.55 -10.95
CA ALA A 187 -19.63 12.04 -9.72
C ALA A 187 -20.07 10.58 -9.49
N PRO A 188 -19.23 9.57 -9.81
CA PRO A 188 -19.66 8.18 -9.88
C PRO A 188 -19.70 7.53 -8.51
N ILE A 189 -20.85 7.01 -8.08
CA ILE A 189 -20.99 6.17 -6.89
C ILE A 189 -20.82 4.72 -7.32
N LEU A 190 -19.76 4.07 -6.80
CA LEU A 190 -19.35 2.71 -7.16
C LEU A 190 -19.75 1.74 -6.02
N GLY A 191 -20.99 1.26 -6.03
CA GLY A 191 -21.49 0.38 -4.99
C GLY A 191 -22.54 1.01 -4.09
N ASN A 192 -22.39 0.92 -2.75
CA ASN A 192 -23.31 1.54 -1.80
C ASN A 192 -22.83 2.98 -1.47
N ARG A 193 -23.78 3.94 -1.45
CA ARG A 193 -23.51 5.34 -1.09
C ARG A 193 -22.87 5.49 0.28
N LYS A 194 -23.34 4.70 1.24
CA LYS A 194 -22.94 4.77 2.66
C LYS A 194 -21.81 3.82 3.03
N GLN A 195 -21.25 3.07 2.06
CA GLN A 195 -20.08 2.22 2.36
C GLN A 195 -18.91 3.05 2.82
N SER A 196 -18.15 2.51 3.76
CA SER A 196 -16.94 3.10 4.28
C SER A 196 -15.94 3.36 3.15
N PHE A 197 -15.38 4.54 3.15
CA PHE A 197 -14.37 4.94 2.18
C PHE A 197 -13.06 5.18 2.92
N GLU A 198 -12.33 4.09 3.13
CA GLU A 198 -11.06 4.15 3.85
C GLU A 198 -9.94 4.58 2.90
N TRP A 199 -9.23 5.63 3.27
CA TRP A 199 -8.15 6.20 2.48
C TRP A 199 -7.04 6.75 3.37
N ILE A 200 -5.87 6.91 2.79
CA ILE A 200 -4.72 7.60 3.38
C ILE A 200 -4.08 8.51 2.33
N HIS A 201 -3.68 9.70 2.72
CA HIS A 201 -2.91 10.55 1.81
C HIS A 201 -1.50 9.99 1.59
N LEU A 202 -1.00 10.05 0.35
CA LEU A 202 0.32 9.54 -0.01
C LEU A 202 1.43 10.08 0.88
N ASP A 203 1.38 11.39 1.20
CA ASP A 203 2.39 12.04 2.03
C ASP A 203 2.34 11.58 3.50
N ASP A 204 1.14 11.31 4.05
CA ASP A 204 0.99 10.77 5.40
C ASP A 204 1.49 9.32 5.49
N LEU A 205 1.19 8.50 4.48
CA LEU A 205 1.70 7.13 4.41
C LEU A 205 3.25 7.13 4.35
N ALA A 206 3.84 7.97 3.50
CA ALA A 206 5.29 8.07 3.41
C ALA A 206 5.91 8.62 4.71
N SER A 207 5.22 9.58 5.37
CA SER A 207 5.65 10.10 6.68
C SER A 207 5.56 9.04 7.78
N PHE A 208 4.51 8.21 7.77
CA PHE A 208 4.38 7.12 8.75
C PHE A 208 5.45 6.04 8.56
N ILE A 209 5.85 5.75 7.32
CA ILE A 209 6.96 4.83 7.04
C ILE A 209 8.27 5.37 7.62
N LEU A 210 8.61 6.64 7.38
CA LEU A 210 9.78 7.27 7.99
C LEU A 210 9.69 7.30 9.53
N PHE A 211 8.53 7.69 10.08
CA PHE A 211 8.27 7.70 11.51
C PHE A 211 8.47 6.30 12.13
N SER A 212 7.95 5.25 11.46
CA SER A 212 8.08 3.87 11.91
C SER A 212 9.52 3.37 11.87
N LEU A 213 10.32 3.82 10.92
CA LEU A 213 11.74 3.48 10.85
C LEU A 213 12.49 4.04 12.06
N LYS A 214 12.22 5.29 12.42
CA LYS A 214 12.89 6.01 13.52
C LYS A 214 12.37 5.63 14.91
N ASN A 215 11.10 5.23 15.03
CA ASN A 215 10.48 4.89 16.31
C ASN A 215 10.55 3.39 16.59
N LYS A 216 11.43 2.98 17.49
CA LYS A 216 11.67 1.57 17.85
C LYS A 216 10.44 0.87 18.48
N ASN A 217 9.48 1.63 19.02
CA ASN A 217 8.26 1.08 19.62
C ASN A 217 7.19 0.70 18.58
N VAL A 218 7.38 1.07 17.31
CA VAL A 218 6.45 0.70 16.23
C VAL A 218 6.82 -0.68 15.69
N SER A 219 5.95 -1.68 15.89
CA SER A 219 6.14 -3.05 15.43
C SER A 219 4.82 -3.78 15.18
N GLY A 220 4.84 -4.85 14.40
CA GLY A 220 3.65 -5.65 14.06
C GLY A 220 2.78 -5.02 12.96
N ALA A 221 1.50 -5.39 12.90
CA ALA A 221 0.56 -4.89 11.90
C ALA A 221 -0.07 -3.55 12.31
N TYR A 222 -0.32 -2.68 11.33
CA TYR A 222 -1.03 -1.41 11.49
C TYR A 222 -2.04 -1.23 10.37
N ASN A 223 -3.26 -0.85 10.72
CA ASN A 223 -4.24 -0.33 9.77
C ASN A 223 -3.84 1.08 9.36
N ILE A 224 -3.65 1.29 8.08
CA ILE A 224 -3.20 2.57 7.53
C ILE A 224 -4.35 3.23 6.77
N ALA A 225 -5.08 4.07 7.50
CA ALA A 225 -6.14 4.91 6.97
C ALA A 225 -6.12 6.27 7.69
N THR A 226 -6.86 7.24 7.17
CA THR A 226 -7.01 8.54 7.84
C THR A 226 -7.89 8.42 9.08
N ASP A 227 -7.69 9.33 10.04
CA ASP A 227 -8.43 9.34 11.31
C ASP A 227 -9.92 9.64 11.12
N LYS A 228 -10.25 10.64 10.29
CA LYS A 228 -11.66 11.00 10.07
C LYS A 228 -12.32 10.08 9.05
N LYS A 229 -13.25 9.27 9.57
CA LYS A 229 -14.04 8.37 8.74
C LYS A 229 -14.92 9.15 7.75
N THR A 230 -15.04 8.63 6.54
CA THR A 230 -15.94 9.16 5.54
C THR A 230 -16.58 8.01 4.77
N ASN A 231 -17.76 8.22 4.18
CA ASN A 231 -18.34 7.30 3.24
C ASN A 231 -18.15 7.81 1.81
N GLN A 232 -18.47 6.97 0.83
CA GLN A 232 -18.25 7.30 -0.58
C GLN A 232 -19.04 8.53 -1.03
N GLU A 233 -20.29 8.68 -0.58
CA GLU A 233 -21.14 9.82 -0.94
C GLU A 233 -20.58 11.12 -0.39
N ASP A 234 -20.21 11.15 0.88
CA ASP A 234 -19.65 12.34 1.53
C ASP A 234 -18.31 12.73 0.90
N PHE A 235 -17.44 11.74 0.59
CA PHE A 235 -16.19 11.97 -0.12
C PHE A 235 -16.43 12.67 -1.47
N LEU A 236 -17.36 12.17 -2.28
CA LEU A 236 -17.69 12.76 -3.57
C LEU A 236 -18.32 14.16 -3.43
N ASN A 237 -19.20 14.36 -2.43
CA ASN A 237 -19.82 15.65 -2.15
C ASN A 237 -18.80 16.73 -1.77
N ILE A 238 -17.78 16.39 -0.99
CA ILE A 238 -16.69 17.32 -0.64
C ILE A 238 -15.96 17.77 -1.91
N ILE A 239 -15.57 16.81 -2.77
CA ILE A 239 -14.89 17.12 -4.03
C ILE A 239 -15.78 17.97 -4.94
N LYS A 240 -17.07 17.56 -5.08
CA LYS A 240 -18.05 18.31 -5.87
C LYS A 240 -18.16 19.76 -5.41
N LYS A 241 -18.36 20.00 -4.11
CA LYS A 241 -18.51 21.33 -3.53
C LYS A 241 -17.28 22.21 -3.81
N LYS A 242 -16.09 21.61 -3.77
CA LYS A 242 -14.82 22.37 -3.89
C LYS A 242 -14.43 22.68 -5.34
N TYR A 243 -14.63 21.71 -6.26
CA TYR A 243 -14.07 21.80 -7.62
C TYR A 243 -15.07 21.62 -8.75
N PHE A 244 -16.15 20.84 -8.56
CA PHE A 244 -17.03 20.36 -9.64
C PHE A 244 -18.52 20.55 -9.31
N LYS A 245 -18.92 21.77 -8.98
CA LYS A 245 -20.28 22.10 -8.50
C LYS A 245 -21.41 21.58 -9.41
N TYR A 246 -21.17 21.49 -10.71
CA TYR A 246 -22.14 21.02 -11.71
C TYR A 246 -22.19 19.49 -11.87
N SER A 247 -21.24 18.73 -11.28
CA SER A 247 -21.28 17.29 -11.40
C SER A 247 -22.47 16.70 -10.62
N LEU A 248 -23.13 15.70 -11.22
CA LEU A 248 -24.23 15.00 -10.61
C LEU A 248 -23.77 13.68 -9.97
N LEU A 249 -24.22 13.41 -8.75
CA LEU A 249 -23.96 12.13 -8.11
C LEU A 249 -24.82 11.06 -8.78
N LEU A 250 -24.19 10.17 -9.53
CA LEU A 250 -24.87 9.10 -10.22
C LEU A 250 -24.38 7.74 -9.70
N LYS A 251 -25.34 6.91 -9.25
CA LYS A 251 -25.04 5.53 -8.90
C LYS A 251 -24.83 4.73 -10.18
N ILE A 252 -23.64 4.19 -10.38
CA ILE A 252 -23.34 3.33 -11.52
C ILE A 252 -23.99 1.96 -11.29
N PRO A 253 -24.85 1.48 -12.22
CA PRO A 253 -25.49 0.18 -12.06
C PRO A 253 -24.46 -0.96 -11.93
N THR A 254 -24.75 -1.90 -11.04
CA THR A 254 -23.83 -3.01 -10.74
C THR A 254 -23.48 -3.85 -11.97
N PHE A 255 -24.43 -4.01 -12.93
CA PHE A 255 -24.15 -4.76 -14.16
C PHE A 255 -23.11 -4.06 -15.05
N VAL A 256 -23.13 -2.72 -15.11
CA VAL A 256 -22.12 -1.93 -15.84
C VAL A 256 -20.75 -2.10 -15.17
N LEU A 257 -20.70 -2.01 -13.84
CA LEU A 257 -19.44 -2.24 -13.10
C LEU A 257 -18.93 -3.67 -13.28
N LYS A 258 -19.81 -4.68 -13.30
CA LYS A 258 -19.44 -6.07 -13.57
C LYS A 258 -18.86 -6.25 -14.99
N LEU A 259 -19.45 -5.59 -15.98
CA LEU A 259 -18.96 -5.64 -17.37
C LEU A 259 -17.56 -5.03 -17.47
N LEU A 260 -17.31 -3.89 -16.84
CA LEU A 260 -16.04 -3.15 -16.90
C LEU A 260 -14.94 -3.76 -16.01
N LEU A 261 -15.31 -4.17 -14.80
CA LEU A 261 -14.34 -4.58 -13.77
C LEU A 261 -14.27 -6.11 -13.60
N GLY A 262 -15.28 -6.86 -14.05
CA GLY A 262 -15.36 -8.30 -13.79
C GLY A 262 -15.31 -8.60 -12.29
N GLN A 263 -14.47 -9.56 -11.88
CA GLN A 263 -14.31 -9.91 -10.46
C GLN A 263 -13.77 -8.75 -9.59
N ARG A 264 -13.09 -7.78 -10.18
CA ARG A 264 -12.50 -6.61 -9.48
C ARG A 264 -13.56 -5.63 -8.95
N ILE A 265 -14.83 -5.80 -9.34
CA ILE A 265 -15.93 -5.02 -8.74
C ILE A 265 -15.91 -5.13 -7.22
N LYS A 266 -15.50 -6.25 -6.65
CA LYS A 266 -15.37 -6.46 -5.21
C LYS A 266 -14.49 -5.43 -4.52
N ILE A 267 -13.44 -4.92 -5.19
CA ILE A 267 -12.55 -3.89 -4.63
C ILE A 267 -13.28 -2.58 -4.38
N VAL A 268 -14.20 -2.21 -5.28
CA VAL A 268 -14.89 -0.92 -5.21
C VAL A 268 -16.24 -1.00 -4.51
N SER A 269 -16.80 -2.19 -4.32
CA SER A 269 -18.10 -2.43 -3.67
C SER A 269 -17.99 -3.02 -2.26
N SER A 270 -16.79 -3.35 -1.78
CA SER A 270 -16.60 -3.84 -0.41
C SER A 270 -16.74 -2.71 0.61
N ASP A 271 -17.27 -3.05 1.78
CA ASP A 271 -17.44 -2.15 2.91
C ASP A 271 -16.49 -2.58 4.03
N ILE A 272 -15.23 -2.21 3.90
CA ILE A 272 -14.19 -2.53 4.90
C ILE A 272 -13.92 -1.28 5.72
N ALA A 273 -14.45 -1.22 6.94
CA ALA A 273 -14.14 -0.18 7.91
C ALA A 273 -13.00 -0.64 8.85
N VAL A 274 -11.99 0.20 9.06
CA VAL A 274 -10.84 -0.14 9.92
C VAL A 274 -10.63 0.90 11.03
N SER A 275 -10.32 0.44 12.26
CA SER A 275 -9.81 1.32 13.32
C SER A 275 -8.35 1.69 13.02
N VAL A 276 -7.99 2.92 13.38
CA VAL A 276 -6.62 3.46 13.35
C VAL A 276 -6.11 3.82 14.74
N ASP A 277 -6.76 3.31 15.79
CA ASP A 277 -6.43 3.65 17.18
C ASP A 277 -5.01 3.21 17.54
N LYS A 278 -4.57 2.05 17.06
CA LYS A 278 -3.19 1.58 17.21
C LYS A 278 -2.19 2.51 16.54
N LEU A 279 -2.48 3.00 15.35
CA LEU A 279 -1.63 3.96 14.65
C LEU A 279 -1.56 5.28 15.44
N LYS A 280 -2.70 5.79 15.91
CA LYS A 280 -2.76 7.03 16.72
C LYS A 280 -2.03 6.89 18.05
N SER A 281 -2.10 5.73 18.69
CA SER A 281 -1.40 5.48 19.97
C SER A 281 0.13 5.56 19.86
N THR A 282 0.70 5.50 18.62
CA THR A 282 2.14 5.72 18.39
C THR A 282 2.56 7.17 18.56
N GLY A 283 1.62 8.12 18.60
CA GLY A 283 1.88 9.55 18.58
C GLY A 283 2.06 10.14 17.17
N PHE A 284 1.80 9.36 16.11
CA PHE A 284 1.86 9.87 14.74
C PHE A 284 0.76 10.92 14.48
N LEU A 285 1.15 12.04 13.87
CA LEU A 285 0.24 13.13 13.53
C LEU A 285 -0.02 13.17 12.02
N PHE A 286 -1.30 13.10 11.64
CA PHE A 286 -1.71 13.22 10.24
C PHE A 286 -1.63 14.67 9.77
N LYS A 287 -0.98 14.89 8.64
CA LYS A 287 -1.00 16.18 7.94
C LYS A 287 -2.31 16.37 7.16
N TYR A 288 -2.91 15.27 6.71
CA TYR A 288 -4.15 15.22 5.94
C TYR A 288 -5.23 14.39 6.65
N PRO A 289 -5.76 14.87 7.80
CA PRO A 289 -6.67 14.10 8.64
C PRO A 289 -8.08 13.94 8.05
N ASN A 290 -8.44 14.71 7.02
CA ASN A 290 -9.75 14.66 6.37
C ASN A 290 -9.65 15.03 4.88
N VAL A 291 -10.75 14.79 4.14
CA VAL A 291 -10.83 14.99 2.68
C VAL A 291 -10.64 16.46 2.30
N ASP A 292 -11.18 17.41 3.08
CA ASP A 292 -11.11 18.84 2.75
C ASP A 292 -9.67 19.36 2.69
N VAL A 293 -8.79 18.84 3.56
CA VAL A 293 -7.37 19.19 3.60
C VAL A 293 -6.57 18.41 2.54
N ALA A 294 -7.00 17.21 2.22
CA ALA A 294 -6.26 16.30 1.33
C ALA A 294 -6.40 16.63 -0.17
N ILE A 295 -7.47 17.35 -0.56
CA ILE A 295 -7.83 17.61 -1.98
C ILE A 295 -7.71 19.08 -2.34
#